data_1d9eff520ba817bd871250aad308db3c
#
_entry.id   1d9eff520ba817bd871250aad308db3c
#
_cell.length_a   1.000
_cell.length_b   1.000
_cell.length_c   1.000
_cell.angle_alpha   90.00
_cell.angle_beta   90.00
_cell.angle_gamma   90.00
#
_symmetry.space_group_name_H-M   'P 1'
#
loop_
_entity.id
_entity.type
_entity.pdbx_description
1 polymer ?
#
loop_
_entity_poly.entity_id
_entity_poly.type
_entity_poly.pdbx_seq_one_letter_code
_entity_poly.pdbx_strand_id
1 'polypeptide(L)' 'MRRLFADRLVLVTGVIVMLMSIAFALLRMAEG' A
#
# COMPACT_ATOMS: atom_id res chain seq x y z
N MET A 1 -2.88 23.48 7.39
CA MET A 1 -2.51 22.39 8.28
C MET A 1 -3.20 21.09 7.97
N ARG A 2 -4.47 21.18 7.55
CA ARG A 2 -5.19 19.97 7.16
C ARG A 2 -4.58 19.30 5.94
N ARG A 3 -3.95 20.10 5.09
CA ARG A 3 -3.35 19.58 3.86
C ARG A 3 -2.19 18.65 4.16
N LEU A 4 -1.42 18.99 5.16
CA LEU A 4 -0.26 18.15 5.54
C LEU A 4 -0.72 16.78 6.02
N PHE A 5 -1.81 16.76 6.77
CA PHE A 5 -2.35 15.51 7.26
C PHE A 5 -2.94 14.66 6.14
N ALA A 6 -3.64 15.32 5.21
CA ALA A 6 -4.23 14.61 4.09
C ALA A 6 -3.16 14.02 3.19
N ASP A 7 -2.09 14.75 2.96
CA ASP A 7 -0.99 14.29 2.11
C ASP A 7 -0.34 13.05 2.71
N ARG A 8 -0.13 13.08 4.01
CA ARG A 8 0.48 11.94 4.69
C ARG A 8 -0.43 10.73 4.67
N LEU A 9 -1.72 10.97 4.85
CA LEU A 9 -2.69 9.89 4.81
C LEU A 9 -2.70 9.22 3.45
N VAL A 10 -2.65 10.00 2.40
CA VAL A 10 -2.63 9.46 1.05
C VAL A 10 -1.37 8.64 0.82
N LEU A 11 -0.24 9.15 1.29
CA LEU A 11 1.02 8.43 1.15
C LEU A 11 0.98 7.10 1.88
N VAL A 12 0.51 7.11 3.11
CA VAL A 12 0.43 5.89 3.91
C VAL A 12 -0.51 4.89 3.26
N THR A 13 -1.66 5.37 2.82
CA THR A 13 -2.64 4.49 2.18
C THR A 13 -2.04 3.88 0.91
N GLY A 14 -1.35 4.68 0.13
CA GLY A 14 -0.71 4.18 -1.09
C GLY A 14 0.32 3.11 -0.79
N VAL A 15 1.13 3.34 0.23
CA VAL A 15 2.16 2.38 0.61
C VAL A 15 1.51 1.08 1.07
N ILE A 16 0.46 1.18 1.86
CA ILE A 16 -0.23 -0.01 2.35
C ILE A 16 -0.81 -0.81 1.20
N VAL A 17 -1.47 -0.13 0.26
CA VAL A 17 -2.06 -0.80 -0.90
C VAL A 17 -0.97 -1.47 -1.72
N MET A 18 0.14 -0.79 -1.92
CA MET A 18 1.25 -1.35 -2.67
C MET A 18 1.81 -2.60 -2.00
N LEU A 19 2.03 -2.51 -0.70
CA LEU A 19 2.56 -3.64 0.05
C LEU A 19 1.60 -4.83 -0.01
N MET A 20 0.33 -4.56 0.11
CA MET A 20 -0.68 -5.61 0.04
C MET A 20 -0.68 -6.28 -1.33
N SER A 21 -0.59 -5.48 -2.38
CA SER A 21 -0.56 -6.00 -3.74
C SER A 21 0.64 -6.91 -3.94
N ILE A 22 1.80 -6.48 -3.47
CA ILE A 22 3.02 -7.26 -3.60
C ILE A 22 2.89 -8.56 -2.82
N ALA A 23 2.35 -8.50 -1.62
CA ALA A 23 2.17 -9.68 -0.80
C ALA A 23 1.28 -10.70 -1.49
N PHE A 24 0.19 -10.22 -2.06
CA PHE A 24 -0.73 -11.10 -2.79
C PHE A 24 -0.05 -11.70 -4.01
N ALA A 25 0.71 -10.89 -4.73
CA ALA A 25 1.40 -11.38 -5.92
C ALA A 25 2.42 -12.45 -5.54
N LEU A 26 3.13 -12.24 -4.45
CA LEU A 26 4.11 -13.22 -3.99
C LEU A 26 3.45 -14.53 -3.59
N LEU A 27 2.31 -14.42 -2.92
CA LEU A 27 1.57 -15.61 -2.51
C LEU A 27 1.13 -16.42 -3.73
N ARG A 28 0.68 -15.72 -4.75
CA ARG A 28 0.23 -16.39 -5.97
C ARG A 28 1.39 -17.10 -6.66
N MET A 29 2.53 -16.46 -6.68
CA MET A 29 3.71 -17.06 -7.29
C MET A 29 4.18 -18.27 -6.50
N ALA A 30 4.13 -18.18 -5.18
CA ALA A 30 4.57 -19.28 -4.33
C ALA A 30 3.67 -20.48 -4.50
N GLU A 31 2.41 -20.25 -4.75
CA GLU A 31 1.45 -21.35 -4.91
C GLU A 31 1.47 -21.94 -6.30
N GLY A 32 1.76 -21.07 -7.25
CA GLY A 32 1.68 -21.43 -8.64
C GLY A 32 2.65 -22.38 -9.12
#